data_d1c33d43b76ecfc91df4760ffba0389a
#
_entry.id   d1c33d43b76ecfc91df4760ffba0389a
#
_cell.length_a   1.000
_cell.length_b   1.000
_cell.length_c   1.000
_cell.angle_alpha   90.00
_cell.angle_beta   90.00
_cell.angle_gamma   90.00
#
_symmetry.space_group_name_H-M   'P 1'
#
loop_
_entity.id
_entity.type
_entity.pdbx_description
1 polymer ?
#
loop_
_entity_poly.entity_id
_entity_poly.type
_entity_poly.pdbx_seq_one_letter_code
_entity_poly.pdbx_strand_id
1 'polypeptide(L)'
;MRVWFNRSFSSVHTAIDLIRQADTAQRFTILHSHPNSKSPGARLAHAFHVEPTGLATPDYIDWCVDFCRAHRVDIFIPGREATAIAGAHARFETIGTRVLSAASEEQLLLIHDKARFYAETVLPAAPVAEFRHFEDVVAFDSAYDGLRRRHAKLCVKPAHSIYGLGFAVLDEERNSAELLMAGAEYHVSLADFRAGLGALGSFRSMLLMEFLEGREYSVDCVGDNGRLVTAVVRRKSSQAGAGQRIDQRADILEATAQLCSTHGLNGIFNVQFRQAAGMPRLLEINPRMSGGIGMACVAGPNLPYIALCGFADGYAGLDIPPVRNGIRVAELARAVELA
;
A
#
# COMPACT_ATOMS: atom_id res chain seq x y z
N MET A 1 4.67 4.88 -26.35
CA MET A 1 5.61 4.32 -25.34
C MET A 1 5.08 2.97 -24.87
N ARG A 2 5.97 2.00 -24.66
CA ARG A 2 5.62 0.67 -24.11
C ARG A 2 5.78 0.69 -22.59
N VAL A 3 4.69 0.40 -21.88
CA VAL A 3 4.63 0.42 -20.42
C VAL A 3 4.36 -0.98 -19.92
N TRP A 4 5.18 -1.48 -19.01
CA TRP A 4 5.04 -2.82 -18.48
C TRP A 4 4.67 -2.79 -17.00
N PHE A 5 3.65 -3.57 -16.65
CA PHE A 5 3.28 -3.93 -15.28
C PHE A 5 3.56 -5.41 -15.07
N ASN A 6 4.46 -5.74 -14.17
CA ASN A 6 4.62 -7.13 -13.73
C ASN A 6 3.54 -7.50 -12.69
N ARG A 7 3.57 -8.72 -12.17
CA ARG A 7 2.64 -9.18 -11.14
C ARG A 7 2.60 -8.22 -9.96
N SER A 8 1.41 -7.75 -9.63
CA SER A 8 1.14 -6.95 -8.44
C SER A 8 0.05 -7.58 -7.59
N PHE A 9 0.09 -7.34 -6.30
CA PHE A 9 -0.96 -7.77 -5.37
C PHE A 9 -2.16 -6.84 -5.33
N SER A 10 -2.01 -5.63 -5.85
CA SER A 10 -3.07 -4.63 -5.83
C SER A 10 -3.82 -4.57 -7.18
N SER A 11 -4.74 -3.64 -7.28
CA SER A 11 -5.66 -3.43 -8.40
C SER A 11 -4.97 -3.02 -9.71
N VAL A 12 -3.93 -3.75 -10.13
CA VAL A 12 -3.20 -3.47 -11.39
C VAL A 12 -4.14 -3.47 -12.59
N HIS A 13 -5.11 -4.37 -12.62
CA HIS A 13 -6.14 -4.42 -13.67
C HIS A 13 -7.00 -3.15 -13.70
N THR A 14 -7.38 -2.62 -12.54
CA THR A 14 -8.10 -1.34 -12.44
C THR A 14 -7.25 -0.18 -12.95
N ALA A 15 -5.96 -0.15 -12.62
CA ALA A 15 -5.06 0.89 -13.11
C ALA A 15 -4.86 0.82 -14.63
N ILE A 16 -4.68 -0.38 -15.18
CA ILE A 16 -4.58 -0.59 -16.63
C ILE A 16 -5.84 -0.10 -17.34
N ASP A 17 -7.02 -0.45 -16.82
CA ASP A 17 -8.30 -0.02 -17.39
C ASP A 17 -8.45 1.51 -17.35
N LEU A 18 -8.16 2.14 -16.21
CA LEU A 18 -8.19 3.59 -16.03
C LEU A 18 -7.23 4.33 -16.98
N ILE A 19 -6.01 3.80 -17.15
CA ILE A 19 -5.03 4.38 -18.08
C ILE A 19 -5.58 4.28 -19.52
N ARG A 20 -6.07 3.11 -19.93
CA ARG A 20 -6.59 2.91 -21.29
C ARG A 20 -7.80 3.78 -21.60
N GLN A 21 -8.68 3.99 -20.64
CA GLN A 21 -9.84 4.87 -20.80
C GLN A 21 -9.44 6.34 -20.96
N ALA A 22 -8.38 6.78 -20.29
CA ALA A 22 -7.90 8.16 -20.35
C ALA A 22 -6.96 8.43 -21.53
N ASP A 23 -6.25 7.42 -22.01
CA ASP A 23 -5.28 7.53 -23.11
C ASP A 23 -5.93 7.55 -24.48
N THR A 24 -6.77 8.55 -24.73
CA THR A 24 -7.49 8.72 -26.01
C THR A 24 -6.57 8.93 -27.21
N ALA A 25 -5.36 9.44 -26.96
CA ALA A 25 -4.34 9.63 -27.99
C ALA A 25 -3.49 8.37 -28.26
N GLN A 26 -3.80 7.24 -27.58
CA GLN A 26 -3.09 5.97 -27.73
C GLN A 26 -1.56 6.07 -27.56
N ARG A 27 -1.12 6.88 -26.63
CA ARG A 27 0.30 7.13 -26.34
C ARG A 27 1.01 5.92 -25.74
N PHE A 28 0.25 5.08 -24.99
CA PHE A 28 0.79 3.99 -24.19
C PHE A 28 0.31 2.63 -24.66
N THR A 29 1.26 1.77 -25.00
CA THR A 29 1.02 0.35 -25.23
C THR A 29 1.29 -0.40 -23.92
N ILE A 30 0.26 -0.88 -23.26
CA ILE A 30 0.37 -1.54 -21.96
C ILE A 30 0.70 -3.03 -22.14
N LEU A 31 1.81 -3.46 -21.56
CA LEU A 31 2.14 -4.87 -21.36
C LEU A 31 1.85 -5.25 -19.90
N HIS A 32 1.31 -6.42 -19.69
CA HIS A 32 1.12 -6.98 -18.36
C HIS A 32 1.63 -8.41 -18.30
N SER A 33 2.25 -8.77 -17.19
CA SER A 33 2.67 -10.14 -16.96
C SER A 33 2.19 -10.66 -15.62
N HIS A 34 1.91 -11.96 -15.56
CA HIS A 34 1.46 -12.64 -14.36
C HIS A 34 1.76 -14.15 -14.47
N PRO A 35 2.11 -14.85 -13.36
CA PRO A 35 2.37 -16.31 -13.44
C PRO A 35 1.14 -17.14 -13.82
N ASN A 36 -0.06 -16.68 -13.47
CA ASN A 36 -1.29 -17.33 -13.91
C ASN A 36 -1.69 -16.80 -15.30
N SER A 37 -1.62 -17.66 -16.32
CA SER A 37 -2.01 -17.34 -17.70
C SER A 37 -3.49 -16.91 -17.85
N LYS A 38 -4.33 -17.28 -16.87
CA LYS A 38 -5.74 -16.92 -16.79
C LYS A 38 -6.01 -15.70 -15.89
N SER A 39 -4.99 -14.86 -15.64
CA SER A 39 -5.18 -13.63 -14.87
C SER A 39 -6.19 -12.71 -15.56
N PRO A 40 -7.16 -12.12 -14.82
CA PRO A 40 -8.10 -11.15 -15.40
C PRO A 40 -7.42 -9.95 -16.06
N GLY A 41 -6.22 -9.59 -15.63
CA GLY A 41 -5.40 -8.54 -16.22
C GLY A 41 -5.00 -8.79 -17.67
N ALA A 42 -4.99 -10.07 -18.11
CA ALA A 42 -4.72 -10.44 -19.51
C ALA A 42 -5.69 -9.82 -20.49
N ARG A 43 -6.95 -9.58 -20.08
CA ARG A 43 -7.97 -8.98 -20.95
C ARG A 43 -7.84 -7.46 -21.12
N LEU A 44 -7.14 -6.82 -20.21
CA LEU A 44 -7.07 -5.36 -20.15
C LEU A 44 -5.77 -4.81 -20.76
N ALA A 45 -4.70 -5.58 -20.77
CA ALA A 45 -3.44 -5.17 -21.39
C ALA A 45 -3.50 -5.29 -22.92
N HIS A 46 -2.64 -4.55 -23.62
CA HIS A 46 -2.46 -4.69 -25.07
C HIS A 46 -1.70 -5.98 -25.42
N ALA A 47 -0.80 -6.42 -24.52
CA ALA A 47 -0.13 -7.70 -24.59
C ALA A 47 0.01 -8.29 -23.20
N PHE A 48 -0.16 -9.61 -23.09
CA PHE A 48 -0.03 -10.37 -21.85
C PHE A 48 1.06 -11.42 -21.98
N HIS A 49 1.84 -11.60 -20.91
CA HIS A 49 2.93 -12.55 -20.86
C HIS A 49 2.89 -13.35 -19.56
N VAL A 50 3.30 -14.63 -19.64
CA VAL A 50 3.38 -15.49 -18.45
C VAL A 50 4.74 -15.27 -17.78
N GLU A 51 4.70 -14.94 -16.47
CA GLU A 51 5.92 -14.81 -15.67
C GLU A 51 6.44 -16.15 -15.19
N PRO A 52 7.76 -16.30 -15.07
CA PRO A 52 8.35 -17.47 -14.42
C PRO A 52 8.00 -17.50 -12.92
N THR A 53 7.93 -18.71 -12.39
CA THR A 53 7.74 -18.98 -10.95
C THR A 53 8.99 -19.60 -10.36
N GLY A 54 9.18 -19.45 -9.04
CA GLY A 54 10.25 -20.11 -8.31
C GLY A 54 11.65 -19.49 -8.48
N LEU A 55 11.79 -18.38 -9.21
CA LEU A 55 13.07 -17.69 -9.32
C LEU A 55 13.42 -16.99 -8.01
N ALA A 56 14.71 -17.05 -7.63
CA ALA A 56 15.27 -16.19 -6.60
C ALA A 56 15.26 -14.73 -7.06
N THR A 57 15.30 -13.78 -6.13
CA THR A 57 15.21 -12.34 -6.45
C THR A 57 16.24 -11.88 -7.49
N PRO A 58 17.54 -12.25 -7.43
CA PRO A 58 18.49 -11.86 -8.47
C PRO A 58 18.13 -12.38 -9.87
N ASP A 59 17.77 -13.66 -9.96
CA ASP A 59 17.39 -14.31 -11.23
C ASP A 59 16.10 -13.68 -11.80
N TYR A 60 15.18 -13.29 -10.92
CA TYR A 60 13.97 -12.59 -11.35
C TYR A 60 14.27 -11.19 -11.90
N ILE A 61 15.22 -10.46 -11.30
CA ILE A 61 15.68 -9.17 -11.84
C ILE A 61 16.32 -9.36 -13.20
N ASP A 62 17.15 -10.39 -13.38
CA ASP A 62 17.76 -10.72 -14.67
C ASP A 62 16.69 -10.96 -15.74
N TRP A 63 15.71 -11.79 -15.40
CA TRP A 63 14.56 -12.01 -16.27
C TRP A 63 13.79 -10.72 -16.59
N CYS A 64 13.60 -9.81 -15.62
CA CYS A 64 12.94 -8.53 -15.84
C CYS A 64 13.73 -7.65 -16.84
N VAL A 65 15.06 -7.59 -16.71
CA VAL A 65 15.94 -6.83 -17.63
C VAL A 65 15.86 -7.40 -19.04
N ASP A 66 15.92 -8.74 -19.17
CA ASP A 66 15.82 -9.39 -20.47
C ASP A 66 14.44 -9.23 -21.10
N PHE A 67 13.37 -9.30 -20.29
CA PHE A 67 12.01 -9.00 -20.73
C PHE A 67 11.90 -7.56 -21.28
N CYS A 68 12.40 -6.57 -20.52
CA CYS A 68 12.38 -5.17 -20.95
C CYS A 68 13.12 -4.96 -22.28
N ARG A 69 14.30 -5.59 -22.43
CA ARG A 69 15.09 -5.53 -23.66
C ARG A 69 14.35 -6.17 -24.84
N ALA A 70 13.84 -7.40 -24.67
CA ALA A 70 13.15 -8.15 -25.72
C ALA A 70 11.87 -7.45 -26.20
N HIS A 71 11.13 -6.84 -25.28
CA HIS A 71 9.87 -6.18 -25.59
C HIS A 71 9.99 -4.65 -25.79
N ARG A 72 11.21 -4.11 -25.74
CA ARG A 72 11.49 -2.66 -25.90
C ARG A 72 10.61 -1.82 -24.97
N VAL A 73 10.63 -2.16 -23.67
CA VAL A 73 9.85 -1.46 -22.65
C VAL A 73 10.48 -0.09 -22.39
N ASP A 74 9.69 0.97 -22.50
CA ASP A 74 10.13 2.34 -22.19
C ASP A 74 10.00 2.65 -20.70
N ILE A 75 8.88 2.18 -20.08
CA ILE A 75 8.57 2.41 -18.67
C ILE A 75 8.18 1.10 -18.02
N PHE A 76 8.86 0.74 -16.93
CA PHE A 76 8.54 -0.40 -16.09
C PHE A 76 7.94 0.08 -14.75
N ILE A 77 6.74 -0.41 -14.43
CA ILE A 77 6.04 -0.14 -13.16
C ILE A 77 6.05 -1.42 -12.34
N PRO A 78 6.97 -1.57 -11.39
CA PRO A 78 7.15 -2.83 -10.66
C PRO A 78 6.08 -3.03 -9.59
N GLY A 79 5.58 -4.27 -9.49
CA GLY A 79 4.75 -4.77 -8.39
C GLY A 79 5.51 -5.81 -7.57
N ARG A 80 5.82 -6.97 -8.16
CA ARG A 80 6.67 -7.99 -7.53
C ARG A 80 8.12 -7.51 -7.49
N GLU A 81 8.80 -7.77 -6.37
CA GLU A 81 10.21 -7.41 -6.14
C GLU A 81 10.51 -5.91 -6.31
N ALA A 82 9.49 -5.04 -6.10
CA ALA A 82 9.61 -3.60 -6.36
C ALA A 82 10.82 -2.97 -5.65
N THR A 83 11.12 -3.37 -4.42
CA THR A 83 12.27 -2.87 -3.65
C THR A 83 13.59 -3.23 -4.32
N ALA A 84 13.80 -4.49 -4.64
CA ALA A 84 15.03 -4.95 -5.28
C ALA A 84 15.18 -4.41 -6.72
N ILE A 85 14.07 -4.23 -7.45
CA ILE A 85 14.04 -3.59 -8.77
C ILE A 85 14.43 -2.11 -8.65
N ALA A 86 13.97 -1.40 -7.60
CA ALA A 86 14.38 -0.03 -7.35
C ALA A 86 15.90 0.07 -7.12
N GLY A 87 16.51 -0.87 -6.39
CA GLY A 87 17.96 -0.96 -6.21
C GLY A 87 18.72 -1.25 -7.49
N ALA A 88 18.11 -1.99 -8.40
CA ALA A 88 18.69 -2.37 -9.69
C ALA A 88 18.39 -1.39 -10.84
N HIS A 89 17.80 -0.21 -10.58
CA HIS A 89 17.29 0.73 -11.60
C HIS A 89 18.32 1.06 -12.69
N ALA A 90 19.60 1.24 -12.35
CA ALA A 90 20.66 1.51 -13.31
C ALA A 90 20.80 0.44 -14.40
N ARG A 91 20.50 -0.84 -14.09
CA ARG A 91 20.53 -1.92 -15.07
C ARG A 91 19.45 -1.77 -16.14
N PHE A 92 18.29 -1.27 -15.76
CA PHE A 92 17.20 -0.97 -16.69
C PHE A 92 17.51 0.26 -17.54
N GLU A 93 18.11 1.29 -16.95
CA GLU A 93 18.52 2.50 -17.68
C GLU A 93 19.54 2.20 -18.78
N THR A 94 20.49 1.26 -18.57
CA THR A 94 21.46 0.86 -19.59
C THR A 94 20.83 0.27 -20.86
N ILE A 95 19.58 -0.19 -20.77
CA ILE A 95 18.82 -0.72 -21.91
C ILE A 95 17.70 0.22 -22.39
N GLY A 96 17.67 1.46 -21.87
CA GLY A 96 16.69 2.47 -22.22
C GLY A 96 15.33 2.36 -21.53
N THR A 97 15.20 1.48 -20.51
CA THR A 97 13.97 1.35 -19.73
C THR A 97 14.04 2.20 -18.46
N ARG A 98 13.06 3.07 -18.21
CA ARG A 98 12.92 3.82 -16.96
C ARG A 98 12.02 3.06 -15.98
N VAL A 99 12.43 2.96 -14.72
CA VAL A 99 11.65 2.30 -13.67
C VAL A 99 10.87 3.32 -12.86
N LEU A 100 9.54 3.25 -12.87
CA LEU A 100 8.68 4.07 -12.04
C LEU A 100 8.51 3.38 -10.67
N SER A 101 9.47 3.58 -9.77
CA SER A 101 9.42 3.13 -8.40
C SER A 101 8.80 4.19 -7.49
N ALA A 102 8.11 3.75 -6.42
CA ALA A 102 7.48 4.65 -5.46
C ALA A 102 8.49 5.39 -4.55
N ALA A 103 9.72 4.89 -4.40
CA ALA A 103 10.83 5.51 -3.70
C ALA A 103 12.14 4.80 -4.05
N SER A 104 13.27 5.26 -3.49
CA SER A 104 14.55 4.55 -3.54
C SER A 104 14.47 3.21 -2.77
N GLU A 105 15.39 2.28 -3.05
CA GLU A 105 15.49 1.01 -2.33
C GLU A 105 15.57 1.21 -0.82
N GLU A 106 16.44 2.14 -0.37
CA GLU A 106 16.62 2.46 1.05
C GLU A 106 15.32 2.89 1.72
N GLN A 107 14.56 3.79 1.08
CA GLN A 107 13.29 4.26 1.61
C GLN A 107 12.21 3.18 1.57
N LEU A 108 12.20 2.31 0.55
CA LEU A 108 11.28 1.18 0.50
C LEU A 108 11.58 0.17 1.61
N LEU A 109 12.84 -0.12 1.88
CA LEU A 109 13.25 -0.99 3.01
C LEU A 109 12.81 -0.40 4.35
N LEU A 110 13.02 0.91 4.57
CA LEU A 110 12.56 1.61 5.76
C LEU A 110 11.04 1.52 5.93
N ILE A 111 10.28 1.84 4.88
CA ILE A 111 8.80 1.83 4.91
C ILE A 111 8.25 0.42 5.18
N HIS A 112 8.92 -0.62 4.71
CA HIS A 112 8.50 -2.00 4.93
C HIS A 112 8.82 -2.54 6.32
N ASP A 113 9.81 -1.96 7.03
CA ASP A 113 10.09 -2.24 8.43
C ASP A 113 9.28 -1.29 9.33
N LYS A 114 8.09 -1.71 9.74
CA LYS A 114 7.19 -0.86 10.53
C LYS A 114 7.78 -0.42 11.87
N ALA A 115 8.63 -1.25 12.50
CA ALA A 115 9.25 -0.91 13.77
C ALA A 115 10.21 0.27 13.60
N ARG A 116 11.09 0.16 12.62
CA ARG A 116 12.05 1.20 12.29
C ARG A 116 11.35 2.44 11.73
N PHE A 117 10.44 2.26 10.78
CA PHE A 117 9.65 3.35 10.20
C PHE A 117 8.95 4.19 11.26
N TYR A 118 8.29 3.54 12.24
CA TYR A 118 7.60 4.26 13.30
C TYR A 118 8.55 4.96 14.27
N ALA A 119 9.71 4.35 14.59
CA ALA A 119 10.70 4.95 15.46
C ALA A 119 11.36 6.20 14.83
N GLU A 120 11.55 6.21 13.52
CA GLU A 120 12.19 7.30 12.78
C GLU A 120 11.17 8.37 12.30
N THR A 121 9.86 8.07 12.31
CA THR A 121 8.83 9.00 11.80
C THR A 121 8.59 10.16 12.77
N VAL A 122 8.85 11.38 12.33
CA VAL A 122 8.48 12.62 13.01
C VAL A 122 7.38 13.32 12.19
N LEU A 123 6.12 13.18 12.62
CA LEU A 123 4.95 13.70 11.91
C LEU A 123 4.00 14.38 12.90
N PRO A 124 4.23 15.65 13.29
CA PRO A 124 3.44 16.32 14.33
C PRO A 124 1.94 16.41 14.02
N ALA A 125 1.58 16.62 12.74
CA ALA A 125 0.19 16.71 12.31
C ALA A 125 -0.58 15.38 12.39
N ALA A 126 0.13 14.24 12.34
CA ALA A 126 -0.47 12.91 12.41
C ALA A 126 0.53 11.89 13.01
N PRO A 127 0.89 12.02 14.30
CA PRO A 127 1.89 11.16 14.91
C PRO A 127 1.47 9.68 14.84
N VAL A 128 2.46 8.79 14.87
CA VAL A 128 2.21 7.34 14.96
C VAL A 128 1.53 6.98 16.29
N ALA A 129 0.78 5.89 16.31
CA ALA A 129 0.24 5.33 17.54
C ALA A 129 1.38 4.92 18.48
N GLU A 130 1.17 5.02 19.78
CA GLU A 130 2.18 4.54 20.73
C GLU A 130 2.39 3.03 20.56
N PHE A 131 3.64 2.59 20.50
CA PHE A 131 3.99 1.21 20.26
C PHE A 131 5.19 0.74 21.06
N ARG A 132 5.33 -0.57 21.16
CA ARG A 132 6.53 -1.27 21.64
C ARG A 132 6.81 -2.45 20.72
N HIS A 133 8.07 -2.69 20.50
CA HIS A 133 8.56 -3.83 19.75
C HIS A 133 8.83 -5.00 20.69
N PHE A 134 8.57 -6.24 20.27
CA PHE A 134 8.86 -7.45 21.05
C PHE A 134 9.14 -8.65 20.13
N GLU A 135 9.98 -9.56 20.61
CA GLU A 135 10.42 -10.79 19.90
C GLU A 135 10.36 -12.05 20.79
N ASP A 136 10.03 -11.86 22.06
CA ASP A 136 9.83 -12.91 23.05
C ASP A 136 8.68 -12.54 24.01
N VAL A 137 8.26 -13.51 24.82
CA VAL A 137 7.14 -13.34 25.75
C VAL A 137 7.46 -12.38 26.90
N VAL A 138 8.72 -12.28 27.33
CA VAL A 138 9.12 -11.40 28.44
C VAL A 138 9.06 -9.94 27.99
N ALA A 139 9.56 -9.67 26.79
CA ALA A 139 9.44 -8.36 26.15
C ALA A 139 7.98 -7.98 25.91
N PHE A 140 7.14 -8.96 25.48
CA PHE A 140 5.69 -8.75 25.33
C PHE A 140 5.04 -8.35 26.66
N ASP A 141 5.29 -9.08 27.76
CA ASP A 141 4.70 -8.79 29.09
C ASP A 141 5.10 -7.38 29.56
N SER A 142 6.37 -7.02 29.45
CA SER A 142 6.86 -5.68 29.81
C SER A 142 6.21 -4.58 28.95
N ALA A 143 6.09 -4.82 27.63
CA ALA A 143 5.43 -3.90 26.72
C ALA A 143 3.95 -3.74 27.03
N TYR A 144 3.26 -4.87 27.31
CA TYR A 144 1.85 -4.91 27.67
C TYR A 144 1.56 -4.10 28.94
N ASP A 145 2.27 -4.36 30.03
CA ASP A 145 2.13 -3.63 31.28
C ASP A 145 2.38 -2.14 31.12
N GLY A 146 3.34 -1.78 30.29
CA GLY A 146 3.67 -0.39 29.99
C GLY A 146 2.57 0.35 29.24
N LEU A 147 2.04 -0.25 28.17
CA LEU A 147 1.02 0.39 27.32
C LEU A 147 -0.38 0.31 27.94
N ARG A 148 -0.73 -0.79 28.60
CA ARG A 148 -2.05 -1.01 29.19
C ARG A 148 -2.43 0.01 30.27
N ARG A 149 -1.43 0.58 30.96
CA ARG A 149 -1.65 1.67 31.92
C ARG A 149 -2.15 2.96 31.28
N ARG A 150 -1.89 3.18 29.99
CA ARG A 150 -2.23 4.41 29.26
C ARG A 150 -3.35 4.24 28.24
N HIS A 151 -3.56 3.01 27.77
CA HIS A 151 -4.49 2.73 26.69
C HIS A 151 -5.47 1.63 27.08
N ALA A 152 -6.78 1.89 26.88
CA ALA A 152 -7.85 0.96 27.22
C ALA A 152 -7.85 -0.30 26.33
N LYS A 153 -7.36 -0.19 25.09
CA LYS A 153 -7.29 -1.31 24.15
C LYS A 153 -5.94 -1.32 23.44
N LEU A 154 -5.41 -2.51 23.27
CA LEU A 154 -4.15 -2.74 22.58
C LEU A 154 -4.37 -3.69 21.40
N CYS A 155 -3.49 -3.60 20.41
CA CYS A 155 -3.47 -4.49 19.26
C CYS A 155 -2.03 -4.92 18.94
N VAL A 156 -1.92 -6.04 18.24
CA VAL A 156 -0.64 -6.60 17.79
C VAL A 156 -0.61 -6.68 16.27
N LYS A 157 0.58 -6.54 15.71
CA LYS A 157 0.84 -6.84 14.30
C LYS A 157 2.30 -7.21 14.08
N PRO A 158 2.65 -7.99 13.05
CA PRO A 158 4.05 -8.21 12.68
C PRO A 158 4.73 -6.90 12.26
N ALA A 159 6.01 -6.74 12.60
CA ALA A 159 6.82 -5.60 12.16
C ALA A 159 6.96 -5.58 10.62
N HIS A 160 7.07 -6.77 10.02
CA HIS A 160 7.08 -6.96 8.57
C HIS A 160 5.81 -7.72 8.14
N SER A 161 4.86 -7.01 7.53
CA SER A 161 3.63 -7.60 7.00
C SER A 161 3.03 -6.71 5.91
N ILE A 162 2.23 -7.32 5.05
CA ILE A 162 1.46 -6.65 4.00
C ILE A 162 -0.03 -6.96 4.21
N TYR A 163 -0.92 -6.09 3.72
CA TYR A 163 -2.38 -6.28 3.74
C TYR A 163 -3.00 -6.48 5.13
N GLY A 164 -2.38 -5.99 6.20
CA GLY A 164 -2.89 -6.18 7.56
C GLY A 164 -2.81 -7.63 8.06
N LEU A 165 -2.13 -8.52 7.35
CA LEU A 165 -1.96 -9.91 7.76
C LEU A 165 -1.27 -9.99 9.13
N GLY A 166 -1.91 -10.72 10.05
CA GLY A 166 -1.42 -10.88 11.42
C GLY A 166 -1.78 -9.72 12.36
N PHE A 167 -2.63 -8.77 11.94
CA PHE A 167 -3.20 -7.79 12.84
C PHE A 167 -4.29 -8.43 13.71
N ALA A 168 -4.25 -8.15 15.02
CA ALA A 168 -5.34 -8.52 15.94
C ALA A 168 -5.44 -7.55 17.11
N VAL A 169 -6.67 -7.30 17.57
CA VAL A 169 -6.98 -6.60 18.82
C VAL A 169 -6.91 -7.60 19.96
N LEU A 170 -6.24 -7.26 21.05
CA LEU A 170 -6.16 -8.11 22.23
C LEU A 170 -7.47 -8.01 23.03
N ASP A 171 -8.10 -9.15 23.27
CA ASP A 171 -9.28 -9.27 24.11
C ASP A 171 -8.90 -9.87 25.46
N GLU A 172 -9.15 -9.13 26.53
CA GLU A 172 -8.76 -9.50 27.91
C GLU A 172 -9.79 -10.38 28.59
N GLU A 173 -11.03 -10.39 28.09
CA GLU A 173 -12.18 -11.00 28.77
C GLU A 173 -12.55 -12.35 28.17
N ARG A 174 -12.48 -12.49 26.86
CA ARG A 174 -12.96 -13.65 26.13
C ARG A 174 -11.80 -14.57 25.71
N ASN A 175 -12.05 -15.88 25.75
CA ASN A 175 -11.16 -16.88 25.16
C ASN A 175 -11.37 -16.99 23.64
N SER A 176 -10.45 -17.70 22.96
CA SER A 176 -10.48 -17.83 21.50
C SER A 176 -11.74 -18.52 20.97
N ALA A 177 -12.35 -19.45 21.74
CA ALA A 177 -13.59 -20.12 21.33
C ALA A 177 -14.78 -19.15 21.37
N GLU A 178 -14.86 -18.32 22.42
CA GLU A 178 -15.90 -17.30 22.56
C GLU A 178 -15.78 -16.23 21.46
N LEU A 179 -14.56 -15.81 21.12
CA LEU A 179 -14.31 -14.87 20.02
C LEU A 179 -14.74 -15.46 18.67
N LEU A 180 -14.42 -16.73 18.42
CA LEU A 180 -14.81 -17.43 17.20
C LEU A 180 -16.34 -17.56 17.10
N MET A 181 -17.01 -17.99 18.18
CA MET A 181 -18.47 -18.12 18.22
C MET A 181 -19.20 -16.79 18.06
N ALA A 182 -18.58 -15.70 18.54
CA ALA A 182 -19.11 -14.34 18.38
C ALA A 182 -18.86 -13.75 16.99
N GLY A 183 -18.11 -14.43 16.10
CA GLY A 183 -17.71 -13.89 14.81
C GLY A 183 -16.82 -12.65 14.93
N ALA A 184 -16.02 -12.56 15.98
CA ALA A 184 -15.15 -11.41 16.25
C ALA A 184 -13.93 -11.44 15.34
N GLU A 185 -14.04 -10.81 14.16
CA GLU A 185 -12.92 -10.68 13.23
C GLU A 185 -11.79 -9.82 13.84
N TYR A 186 -10.54 -10.17 13.52
CA TYR A 186 -9.34 -9.44 13.96
C TYR A 186 -9.20 -9.30 15.48
N HIS A 187 -9.75 -10.21 16.25
CA HIS A 187 -9.56 -10.30 17.70
C HIS A 187 -8.84 -11.60 18.09
N VAL A 188 -8.05 -11.53 19.13
CA VAL A 188 -7.40 -12.69 19.74
C VAL A 188 -7.47 -12.58 21.26
N SER A 189 -7.73 -13.70 21.94
CA SER A 189 -7.66 -13.77 23.40
C SER A 189 -6.25 -13.41 23.88
N LEU A 190 -6.13 -12.46 24.77
CA LEU A 190 -4.85 -12.11 25.37
C LEU A 190 -4.19 -13.31 26.05
N ALA A 191 -4.98 -14.09 26.82
CA ALA A 191 -4.48 -15.26 27.55
C ALA A 191 -3.93 -16.32 26.59
N ASP A 192 -4.70 -16.65 25.54
CA ASP A 192 -4.31 -17.68 24.56
C ASP A 192 -3.13 -17.21 23.72
N PHE A 193 -3.11 -15.92 23.31
CA PHE A 193 -2.01 -15.34 22.56
C PHE A 193 -0.71 -15.39 23.36
N ARG A 194 -0.75 -14.94 24.63
CA ARG A 194 0.43 -14.96 25.52
C ARG A 194 0.93 -16.39 25.78
N ALA A 195 0.04 -17.35 26.00
CA ALA A 195 0.41 -18.75 26.17
C ALA A 195 1.07 -19.30 24.90
N GLY A 196 0.53 -18.97 23.71
CA GLY A 196 1.11 -19.33 22.42
C GLY A 196 2.50 -18.75 22.20
N LEU A 197 2.74 -17.49 22.56
CA LEU A 197 4.08 -16.86 22.47
C LEU A 197 5.08 -17.61 23.36
N GLY A 198 4.70 -17.96 24.60
CA GLY A 198 5.54 -18.74 25.50
C GLY A 198 5.90 -20.13 24.96
N ALA A 199 4.98 -20.78 24.25
CA ALA A 199 5.20 -22.08 23.64
C ALA A 199 6.10 -22.03 22.40
N LEU A 200 6.13 -20.91 21.67
CA LEU A 200 6.98 -20.74 20.47
C LEU A 200 8.46 -20.52 20.81
N GLY A 201 8.77 -20.01 22.00
CA GLY A 201 10.12 -19.65 22.43
C GLY A 201 10.67 -18.42 21.72
N SER A 202 10.91 -18.49 20.41
CA SER A 202 11.30 -17.37 19.56
C SER A 202 10.35 -17.24 18.37
N PHE A 203 10.11 -16.01 17.93
CA PHE A 203 9.22 -15.72 16.82
C PHE A 203 9.67 -14.44 16.10
N ARG A 204 9.08 -14.19 14.92
CA ARG A 204 9.36 -12.97 14.17
C ARG A 204 8.97 -11.72 14.96
N SER A 205 9.70 -10.65 14.72
CA SER A 205 9.47 -9.33 15.28
C SER A 205 8.01 -8.87 15.17
N MET A 206 7.44 -8.45 16.28
CA MET A 206 6.06 -8.01 16.43
C MET A 206 5.99 -6.61 17.07
N LEU A 207 4.90 -5.91 16.83
CA LEU A 207 4.55 -4.65 17.48
C LEU A 207 3.32 -4.84 18.36
N LEU A 208 3.39 -4.36 19.59
CA LEU A 208 2.26 -4.12 20.46
C LEU A 208 1.95 -2.62 20.43
N MET A 209 0.71 -2.23 20.21
CA MET A 209 0.35 -0.86 19.93
C MET A 209 -0.95 -0.44 20.60
N GLU A 210 -1.10 0.87 20.84
CA GLU A 210 -2.39 1.50 21.06
C GLU A 210 -3.37 1.13 19.94
N PHE A 211 -4.57 0.64 20.30
CA PHE A 211 -5.64 0.43 19.32
C PHE A 211 -6.40 1.72 19.06
N LEU A 212 -6.41 2.17 17.82
CA LEU A 212 -7.09 3.38 17.41
C LEU A 212 -8.54 3.05 17.01
N GLU A 213 -9.53 3.56 17.74
CA GLU A 213 -10.94 3.22 17.54
C GLU A 213 -11.67 4.11 16.50
N GLY A 214 -11.08 5.23 16.12
CA GLY A 214 -11.71 6.20 15.25
C GLY A 214 -11.79 5.78 13.77
N ARG A 215 -12.22 6.73 12.95
CA ARG A 215 -12.40 6.53 11.51
C ARG A 215 -11.08 6.34 10.80
N GLU A 216 -11.07 5.44 9.83
CA GLU A 216 -9.92 5.18 8.98
C GLU A 216 -9.99 5.97 7.68
N TYR A 217 -8.85 6.51 7.28
CA TYR A 217 -8.66 7.24 6.04
C TYR A 217 -7.59 6.56 5.20
N SER A 218 -7.83 6.50 3.90
CA SER A 218 -6.88 6.00 2.90
C SER A 218 -6.66 7.07 1.86
N VAL A 219 -5.44 7.51 1.70
CA VAL A 219 -5.06 8.61 0.80
C VAL A 219 -4.31 8.02 -0.38
N ASP A 220 -4.91 8.09 -1.56
CA ASP A 220 -4.26 7.68 -2.80
C ASP A 220 -3.58 8.89 -3.44
N CYS A 221 -2.31 8.76 -3.73
CA CYS A 221 -1.41 9.87 -4.04
C CYS A 221 -0.66 9.67 -5.34
N VAL A 222 -0.31 10.78 -5.96
CA VAL A 222 0.73 10.86 -6.99
C VAL A 222 1.82 11.80 -6.48
N GLY A 223 3.06 11.33 -6.47
CA GLY A 223 4.26 12.09 -6.11
C GLY A 223 5.19 12.30 -7.28
N ASP A 224 6.03 13.30 -7.17
CA ASP A 224 7.11 13.63 -8.09
C ASP A 224 8.38 13.86 -7.26
N ASN A 225 9.12 12.79 -7.00
CA ASN A 225 10.39 12.82 -6.26
C ASN A 225 10.32 13.65 -4.96
N GLY A 226 9.33 13.38 -4.11
CA GLY A 226 9.10 14.05 -2.84
C GLY A 226 8.12 15.23 -2.89
N ARG A 227 7.69 15.66 -4.06
CA ARG A 227 6.64 16.65 -4.21
C ARG A 227 5.28 16.00 -4.40
N LEU A 228 4.33 16.24 -3.53
CA LEU A 228 2.96 15.75 -3.69
C LEU A 228 2.28 16.49 -4.86
N VAL A 229 1.95 15.76 -5.93
CA VAL A 229 1.30 16.30 -7.14
C VAL A 229 -0.20 16.40 -6.95
N THR A 230 -0.83 15.32 -6.49
CA THR A 230 -2.25 15.26 -6.17
C THR A 230 -2.54 14.14 -5.20
N ALA A 231 -3.62 14.26 -4.41
CA ALA A 231 -4.05 13.24 -3.47
C ALA A 231 -5.57 13.22 -3.31
N VAL A 232 -6.12 12.02 -3.14
CA VAL A 232 -7.55 11.81 -2.87
C VAL A 232 -7.71 11.10 -1.54
N VAL A 233 -8.31 11.78 -0.57
CA VAL A 233 -8.58 11.25 0.77
C VAL A 233 -9.92 10.54 0.78
N ARG A 234 -9.90 9.23 1.03
CA ARG A 234 -11.09 8.38 1.18
C ARG A 234 -11.28 8.02 2.64
N ARG A 235 -12.42 8.39 3.21
CA ARG A 235 -12.84 7.96 4.54
C ARG A 235 -13.61 6.65 4.44
N LYS A 236 -13.09 5.59 5.07
CA LYS A 236 -13.73 4.27 5.10
C LYS A 236 -15.02 4.30 5.93
N SER A 237 -16.01 3.51 5.51
CA SER A 237 -17.21 3.27 6.31
C SER A 237 -16.93 2.24 7.41
N SER A 238 -17.62 2.37 8.54
CA SER A 238 -17.65 1.33 9.57
C SER A 238 -18.55 0.15 9.20
N GLN A 239 -19.42 0.31 8.20
CA GLN A 239 -20.30 -0.74 7.70
C GLN A 239 -19.72 -1.33 6.41
N ALA A 240 -19.57 -2.66 6.38
CA ALA A 240 -19.17 -3.37 5.18
C ALA A 240 -20.16 -3.08 4.03
N GLY A 241 -19.63 -2.87 2.83
CA GLY A 241 -20.44 -2.61 1.63
C GLY A 241 -21.05 -1.20 1.51
N ALA A 242 -20.95 -0.33 2.54
CA ALA A 242 -21.55 1.01 2.49
C ALA A 242 -20.76 2.04 1.65
N GLY A 243 -19.73 1.59 0.93
CA GLY A 243 -18.84 2.44 0.17
C GLY A 243 -17.94 3.31 1.06
N GLN A 244 -17.34 4.34 0.45
CA GLN A 244 -16.46 5.28 1.12
C GLN A 244 -16.87 6.72 0.79
N ARG A 245 -16.45 7.67 1.60
CA ARG A 245 -16.68 9.09 1.33
C ARG A 245 -15.36 9.77 0.98
N ILE A 246 -15.36 10.59 -0.04
CA ILE A 246 -14.25 11.50 -0.33
C ILE A 246 -14.30 12.63 0.69
N ASP A 247 -13.24 12.78 1.46
CA ASP A 247 -13.18 13.69 2.62
C ASP A 247 -11.79 14.35 2.67
N GLN A 248 -11.63 15.42 1.88
CA GLN A 248 -10.36 16.15 1.68
C GLN A 248 -10.01 16.98 2.94
N ARG A 249 -9.57 16.30 3.98
CA ARG A 249 -9.12 16.92 5.23
C ARG A 249 -7.75 17.56 5.06
N ALA A 250 -7.64 18.83 5.44
CA ALA A 250 -6.41 19.62 5.30
C ALA A 250 -5.25 19.04 6.12
N ASP A 251 -5.51 18.62 7.38
CA ASP A 251 -4.51 18.02 8.27
C ASP A 251 -3.93 16.70 7.71
N ILE A 252 -4.77 15.86 7.09
CA ILE A 252 -4.34 14.61 6.44
C ILE A 252 -3.52 14.91 5.18
N LEU A 253 -3.94 15.91 4.40
CA LEU A 253 -3.21 16.30 3.19
C LEU A 253 -1.84 16.90 3.53
N GLU A 254 -1.75 17.74 4.56
CA GLU A 254 -0.50 18.28 5.06
C GLU A 254 0.45 17.19 5.54
N ALA A 255 -0.03 16.28 6.39
CA ALA A 255 0.73 15.12 6.84
C ALA A 255 1.21 14.25 5.66
N THR A 256 0.35 14.04 4.66
CA THR A 256 0.70 13.26 3.46
C THR A 256 1.78 13.96 2.63
N ALA A 257 1.71 15.28 2.46
CA ALA A 257 2.71 16.07 1.75
C ALA A 257 4.07 16.02 2.47
N GLN A 258 4.07 16.13 3.80
CA GLN A 258 5.29 15.98 4.60
C GLN A 258 5.91 14.59 4.42
N LEU A 259 5.13 13.51 4.50
CA LEU A 259 5.62 12.14 4.28
C LEU A 259 6.16 11.97 2.85
N CYS A 260 5.47 12.53 1.86
CA CYS A 260 5.94 12.51 0.48
C CYS A 260 7.34 13.12 0.36
N SER A 261 7.53 14.30 0.94
CA SER A 261 8.80 15.03 0.92
C SER A 261 9.90 14.30 1.71
N THR A 262 9.59 13.83 2.92
CA THR A 262 10.56 13.17 3.80
C THR A 262 11.12 11.89 3.19
N HIS A 263 10.27 11.10 2.52
CA HIS A 263 10.66 9.81 1.96
C HIS A 263 10.92 9.84 0.45
N GLY A 264 10.95 11.03 -0.17
CA GLY A 264 11.19 11.16 -1.61
C GLY A 264 10.18 10.37 -2.46
N LEU A 265 8.90 10.30 -2.03
CA LEU A 265 7.91 9.45 -2.68
C LEU A 265 7.62 9.92 -4.11
N ASN A 266 7.46 8.94 -5.00
CA ASN A 266 7.34 9.15 -6.44
C ASN A 266 6.24 8.26 -7.04
N GLY A 267 5.69 8.64 -8.20
CA GLY A 267 4.62 7.88 -8.84
C GLY A 267 3.41 7.67 -7.93
N ILE A 268 2.87 6.46 -7.90
CA ILE A 268 1.67 6.14 -7.13
C ILE A 268 2.03 5.49 -5.81
N PHE A 269 1.49 6.04 -4.73
CA PHE A 269 1.57 5.46 -3.39
C PHE A 269 0.27 5.71 -2.63
N ASN A 270 0.14 5.06 -1.48
CA ASN A 270 -1.03 5.19 -0.62
C ASN A 270 -0.59 5.39 0.83
N VAL A 271 -1.21 6.31 1.56
CA VAL A 271 -0.97 6.54 2.98
C VAL A 271 -2.26 6.26 3.76
N GLN A 272 -2.14 5.59 4.88
CA GLN A 272 -3.28 5.28 5.73
C GLN A 272 -3.17 5.98 7.08
N PHE A 273 -4.30 6.54 7.52
CA PHE A 273 -4.45 7.19 8.82
C PHE A 273 -5.67 6.64 9.54
N ARG A 274 -5.66 6.75 10.86
CA ARG A 274 -6.83 6.49 11.69
C ARG A 274 -6.97 7.55 12.77
N GLN A 275 -8.19 7.95 13.10
CA GLN A 275 -8.40 8.95 14.12
C GLN A 275 -8.23 8.37 15.53
N ALA A 276 -7.64 9.19 16.42
CA ALA A 276 -7.73 9.03 17.87
C ALA A 276 -7.96 10.41 18.48
N ALA A 277 -8.94 10.54 19.33
CA ALA A 277 -9.33 11.82 19.96
C ALA A 277 -9.49 12.99 18.95
N GLY A 278 -10.05 12.70 17.78
CA GLY A 278 -10.29 13.69 16.71
C GLY A 278 -9.10 13.99 15.79
N MET A 279 -7.88 13.62 16.18
CA MET A 279 -6.67 13.83 15.39
C MET A 279 -6.32 12.61 14.53
N PRO A 280 -5.75 12.80 13.33
CA PRO A 280 -5.22 11.69 12.56
C PRO A 280 -3.98 11.09 13.23
N ARG A 281 -3.83 9.79 13.14
CA ARG A 281 -2.65 9.01 13.50
C ARG A 281 -2.19 8.24 12.27
N LEU A 282 -0.91 8.26 11.99
CA LEU A 282 -0.34 7.52 10.88
C LEU A 282 -0.41 6.01 11.15
N LEU A 283 -0.93 5.24 10.18
CA LEU A 283 -0.92 3.79 10.22
C LEU A 283 0.22 3.20 9.39
N GLU A 284 0.33 3.60 8.12
CA GLU A 284 1.37 3.09 7.22
C GLU A 284 1.45 3.89 5.92
N ILE A 285 2.60 3.78 5.25
CA ILE A 285 2.76 4.10 3.84
C ILE A 285 2.76 2.78 3.06
N ASN A 286 1.96 2.71 2.02
CA ASN A 286 1.99 1.64 1.03
C ASN A 286 2.64 2.18 -0.24
N PRO A 287 3.88 1.83 -0.57
CA PRO A 287 4.58 2.35 -1.75
C PRO A 287 4.06 1.68 -3.04
N ARG A 288 2.76 1.71 -3.24
CA ARG A 288 2.01 1.08 -4.34
C ARG A 288 0.59 1.61 -4.40
N MET A 289 -0.11 1.28 -5.46
CA MET A 289 -1.55 1.52 -5.58
C MET A 289 -2.34 0.80 -4.47
N SER A 290 -3.35 1.46 -3.94
CA SER A 290 -4.30 0.82 -3.02
C SER A 290 -5.31 -0.08 -3.74
N GLY A 291 -5.94 -0.99 -3.00
CA GLY A 291 -7.07 -1.76 -3.52
C GLY A 291 -8.23 -0.88 -3.97
N GLY A 292 -8.40 0.29 -3.37
CA GLY A 292 -9.49 1.22 -3.67
C GLY A 292 -9.14 2.34 -4.65
N ILE A 293 -8.08 2.22 -5.44
CA ILE A 293 -7.63 3.25 -6.39
C ILE A 293 -8.74 3.67 -7.37
N GLY A 294 -9.58 2.73 -7.79
CA GLY A 294 -10.73 3.02 -8.65
C GLY A 294 -11.71 4.00 -7.99
N MET A 295 -12.01 3.80 -6.70
CA MET A 295 -12.87 4.71 -5.95
C MET A 295 -12.27 6.11 -5.83
N ALA A 296 -10.95 6.22 -5.67
CA ALA A 296 -10.27 7.51 -5.64
C ALA A 296 -10.41 8.24 -6.98
N CYS A 297 -10.21 7.53 -8.09
CA CYS A 297 -10.29 8.12 -9.44
C CYS A 297 -11.70 8.58 -9.82
N VAL A 298 -12.76 7.98 -9.26
CA VAL A 298 -14.14 8.49 -9.41
C VAL A 298 -14.25 9.94 -8.93
N ALA A 299 -13.42 10.38 -8.00
CA ALA A 299 -13.47 11.76 -7.47
C ALA A 299 -12.97 12.83 -8.45
N GLY A 300 -12.37 12.47 -9.57
CA GLY A 300 -11.90 13.40 -10.62
C GLY A 300 -10.53 13.01 -11.17
N PRO A 301 -9.44 13.10 -10.39
CA PRO A 301 -8.11 12.78 -10.90
C PRO A 301 -7.97 11.28 -11.25
N ASN A 302 -7.57 10.98 -12.48
CA ASN A 302 -7.16 9.62 -12.85
C ASN A 302 -5.70 9.41 -12.42
N LEU A 303 -5.51 8.99 -11.17
CA LEU A 303 -4.19 8.91 -10.55
C LEU A 303 -3.19 8.04 -11.33
N PRO A 304 -3.55 6.82 -11.82
CA PRO A 304 -2.65 6.02 -12.63
C PRO A 304 -2.19 6.70 -13.92
N TYR A 305 -3.11 7.36 -14.61
CA TYR A 305 -2.79 8.06 -15.85
C TYR A 305 -1.93 9.30 -15.60
N ILE A 306 -2.25 10.10 -14.57
CA ILE A 306 -1.48 11.28 -14.17
C ILE A 306 -0.04 10.88 -13.80
N ALA A 307 0.13 9.82 -13.00
CA ALA A 307 1.45 9.34 -12.62
C ALA A 307 2.26 8.88 -13.84
N LEU A 308 1.63 8.17 -14.77
CA LEU A 308 2.30 7.69 -15.98
C LEU A 308 2.69 8.85 -16.92
N CYS A 309 1.77 9.79 -17.16
CA CYS A 309 2.06 10.97 -17.99
C CYS A 309 3.14 11.84 -17.37
N GLY A 310 3.04 12.11 -16.05
CA GLY A 310 4.03 12.91 -15.35
C GLY A 310 5.42 12.27 -15.34
N PHE A 311 5.51 10.96 -15.19
CA PHE A 311 6.77 10.25 -15.28
C PHE A 311 7.32 10.22 -16.72
N ALA A 312 6.45 10.16 -17.72
CA ALA A 312 6.86 10.17 -19.13
C ALA A 312 7.46 11.50 -19.54
N ASP A 313 6.75 12.61 -19.29
CA ASP A 313 7.03 13.93 -19.90
C ASP A 313 7.19 15.07 -18.89
N GLY A 314 7.10 14.77 -17.58
CA GLY A 314 7.04 15.76 -16.51
C GLY A 314 5.60 16.16 -16.13
N TYR A 315 5.44 16.66 -14.92
CA TYR A 315 4.13 17.04 -14.37
C TYR A 315 3.74 18.49 -14.71
N ALA A 316 4.65 19.28 -15.26
CA ALA A 316 4.35 20.66 -15.64
C ALA A 316 3.38 20.69 -16.81
N GLY A 317 2.27 21.43 -16.65
CA GLY A 317 1.25 21.55 -17.69
C GLY A 317 0.27 20.38 -17.81
N LEU A 318 0.35 19.36 -16.94
CA LEU A 318 -0.70 18.36 -16.88
C LEU A 318 -2.00 18.97 -16.34
N ASP A 319 -3.09 18.76 -17.06
CA ASP A 319 -4.42 19.07 -16.56
C ASP A 319 -4.84 18.03 -15.52
N ILE A 320 -4.87 18.44 -14.26
CA ILE A 320 -5.25 17.60 -13.12
C ILE A 320 -6.63 18.08 -12.62
N PRO A 321 -7.69 17.31 -12.88
CA PRO A 321 -9.03 17.70 -12.44
C PRO A 321 -9.09 17.90 -10.91
N PRO A 322 -9.87 18.87 -10.42
CA PRO A 322 -10.07 19.07 -8.98
C PRO A 322 -10.80 17.87 -8.36
N VAL A 323 -10.46 17.57 -7.11
CA VAL A 323 -11.11 16.48 -6.36
C VAL A 323 -12.52 16.89 -5.94
N ARG A 324 -13.51 16.13 -6.33
CA ARG A 324 -14.91 16.31 -5.88
C ARG A 324 -15.08 15.84 -4.45
N ASN A 325 -14.94 16.77 -3.52
CA ASN A 325 -15.08 16.51 -2.09
C ASN A 325 -16.53 16.20 -1.69
N GLY A 326 -16.73 15.38 -0.68
CA GLY A 326 -18.03 15.07 -0.08
C GLY A 326 -18.84 13.97 -0.77
N ILE A 327 -18.46 13.53 -1.97
CA ILE A 327 -19.16 12.44 -2.70
C ILE A 327 -18.97 11.09 -2.01
N ARG A 328 -19.93 10.18 -2.22
CA ARG A 328 -19.80 8.77 -1.84
C ARG A 328 -19.40 7.94 -3.06
N VAL A 329 -18.51 7.00 -2.86
CA VAL A 329 -17.96 6.11 -3.87
C VAL A 329 -17.99 4.67 -3.38
N ALA A 330 -18.18 3.74 -4.29
CA ALA A 330 -18.14 2.31 -4.00
C ALA A 330 -17.53 1.55 -5.18
N GLU A 331 -17.00 0.38 -4.92
CA GLU A 331 -16.60 -0.56 -5.97
C GLU A 331 -17.78 -1.39 -6.41
N LEU A 332 -17.86 -1.64 -7.71
CA LEU A 332 -18.79 -2.58 -8.30
C LEU A 332 -18.00 -3.77 -8.84
N ALA A 333 -18.20 -4.93 -8.25
CA ALA A 333 -17.62 -6.16 -8.74
C ALA A 333 -18.39 -6.64 -10.00
N ARG A 334 -17.67 -6.95 -11.06
CA ARG A 334 -18.24 -7.51 -12.30
C ARG A 334 -17.58 -8.86 -12.60
N ALA A 335 -18.40 -9.88 -12.79
CA ALA A 335 -17.92 -11.16 -13.27
C ALA A 335 -17.47 -11.06 -14.73
N VAL A 336 -16.37 -11.74 -15.07
CA VAL A 336 -15.88 -11.86 -16.44
C VAL A 336 -15.54 -13.32 -16.72
N GLU A 337 -15.79 -13.77 -17.94
CA GLU A 337 -15.32 -15.07 -18.40
C GLU A 337 -13.81 -15.00 -18.62
N LEU A 338 -13.08 -15.99 -18.13
CA LEU A 338 -11.66 -16.15 -18.39
C LEU A 338 -11.48 -17.05 -19.61
N ALA A 339 -10.75 -16.56 -20.59
CA ALA A 339 -10.44 -17.32 -21.80
C ALA A 339 -9.37 -18.38 -21.53
#